data_c3ab271df4c3e2c0780f118138f48e64
#
_entry.id   c3ab271df4c3e2c0780f118138f48e64
#
_cell.length_a   1.000
_cell.length_b   1.000
_cell.length_c   1.000
_cell.angle_alpha   90.00
_cell.angle_beta   90.00
_cell.angle_gamma   90.00
#
_symmetry.space_group_name_H-M   'P 1'
#
loop_
_entity.id
_entity.type
_entity.pdbx_description
1 polymer ?
#
loop_
_entity_poly.entity_id
_entity_poly.type
_entity_poly.pdbx_seq_one_letter_code
_entity_poly.pdbx_strand_id
1 'polypeptide(L)'
;DEFNNYLGEMRIRFIQEIVYWCALDYLYTGNTSNLPRVIDALDHALDQGFAYGSGQGTNHHYGYQVRDLYKGVWILRHEIAKTGKLDEYVKALAYWSGLQEARMPYEQTRDGILDAWHTLHNAKVISAMLLPDDAQRYAAMKALGEWTSGSLSYTDGTLGGIKVDGTSFHHGGHYPGYSVGAFAVLGDYCWFTKDTDFVID
;
A
#
# COMPACT_ATOMS: atom_id res chain seq x y z
N ASP A 1 -0.01 -15.11 15.65
CA ASP A 1 -1.00 -14.93 14.60
C ASP A 1 -2.36 -14.45 15.09
N GLU A 2 -2.75 -14.68 16.35
CA GLU A 2 -3.90 -14.04 16.97
C GLU A 2 -3.77 -12.50 16.97
N PHE A 3 -2.57 -11.98 17.14
CA PHE A 3 -2.32 -10.54 17.12
C PHE A 3 -2.54 -9.92 15.72
N ASN A 4 -2.16 -10.63 14.66
CA ASN A 4 -2.40 -10.20 13.29
C ASN A 4 -3.90 -10.26 12.93
N ASN A 5 -4.60 -11.30 13.35
CA ASN A 5 -6.05 -11.39 13.21
C ASN A 5 -6.74 -10.27 13.99
N TYR A 6 -6.26 -9.96 15.18
CA TYR A 6 -6.86 -8.94 16.02
C TYR A 6 -6.66 -7.51 15.49
N LEU A 7 -5.51 -7.18 14.93
CA LEU A 7 -5.28 -5.92 14.21
C LEU A 7 -5.98 -5.92 12.84
N GLY A 8 -5.99 -7.07 12.13
CA GLY A 8 -6.58 -7.21 10.81
C GLY A 8 -8.10 -7.15 10.80
N GLU A 9 -8.76 -7.88 11.67
CA GLU A 9 -10.20 -8.11 11.52
C GLU A 9 -11.09 -7.08 12.21
N MET A 10 -10.65 -6.50 13.31
CA MET A 10 -11.60 -5.74 14.14
C MET A 10 -11.39 -4.23 14.18
N ARG A 11 -10.17 -3.72 13.99
CA ARG A 11 -9.90 -2.31 14.30
C ARG A 11 -9.42 -1.49 13.13
N ILE A 12 -8.37 -1.92 12.46
CA ILE A 12 -7.79 -1.13 11.36
C ILE A 12 -8.78 -0.99 10.19
N ARG A 13 -9.61 -2.00 9.95
CA ARG A 13 -10.66 -1.95 8.95
C ARG A 13 -11.71 -0.87 9.26
N PHE A 14 -12.13 -0.73 10.52
CA PHE A 14 -13.07 0.33 10.89
C PHE A 14 -12.44 1.72 10.75
N ILE A 15 -11.16 1.85 11.10
CA ILE A 15 -10.41 3.10 10.89
C ILE A 15 -10.36 3.42 9.41
N GLN A 16 -10.03 2.44 8.56
CA GLN A 16 -10.07 2.59 7.12
C GLN A 16 -11.43 3.10 6.63
N GLU A 17 -12.51 2.48 7.07
CA GLU A 17 -13.88 2.86 6.67
C GLU A 17 -14.20 4.31 7.07
N ILE A 18 -13.87 4.71 8.30
CA ILE A 18 -14.08 6.10 8.76
C ILE A 18 -13.29 7.06 7.86
N VAL A 19 -12.00 6.82 7.68
CA VAL A 19 -11.12 7.73 6.93
C VAL A 19 -11.56 7.79 5.46
N TYR A 20 -11.83 6.65 4.85
CA TYR A 20 -12.16 6.58 3.43
C TYR A 20 -13.51 7.21 3.10
N TRP A 21 -14.57 6.91 3.88
CA TRP A 21 -15.89 7.51 3.64
C TRP A 21 -15.91 9.02 3.89
N CYS A 22 -15.21 9.51 4.92
CA CYS A 22 -15.05 10.94 5.14
C CYS A 22 -14.25 11.61 4.01
N ALA A 23 -13.25 10.91 3.46
CA ALA A 23 -12.48 11.39 2.32
C ALA A 23 -13.32 11.48 1.05
N LEU A 24 -14.18 10.49 0.78
CA LEU A 24 -15.11 10.56 -0.34
C LEU A 24 -16.14 11.69 -0.19
N ASP A 25 -16.69 11.88 1.02
CA ASP A 25 -17.57 13.03 1.29
C ASP A 25 -16.85 14.35 0.97
N TYR A 26 -15.62 14.52 1.46
CA TYR A 26 -14.81 15.69 1.12
C TYR A 26 -14.55 15.83 -0.39
N LEU A 27 -14.19 14.72 -1.07
CA LEU A 27 -13.87 14.75 -2.49
C LEU A 27 -15.06 15.24 -3.35
N TYR A 28 -16.27 14.81 -3.01
CA TYR A 28 -17.47 15.13 -3.80
C TYR A 28 -18.17 16.43 -3.36
N THR A 29 -18.02 16.84 -2.11
CA THR A 29 -18.80 17.95 -1.55
C THR A 29 -17.94 19.10 -1.04
N GLY A 30 -16.63 18.90 -0.85
CA GLY A 30 -15.75 19.85 -0.17
C GLY A 30 -15.97 19.92 1.36
N ASN A 31 -16.78 19.01 1.92
CA ASN A 31 -17.13 19.04 3.34
C ASN A 31 -15.93 18.66 4.22
N THR A 32 -15.50 19.59 5.08
CA THR A 32 -14.40 19.39 6.04
C THR A 32 -14.87 19.12 7.46
N SER A 33 -16.19 19.10 7.74
CA SER A 33 -16.72 18.95 9.09
C SER A 33 -16.35 17.62 9.76
N ASN A 34 -16.08 16.59 8.95
CA ASN A 34 -15.65 15.27 9.40
C ASN A 34 -14.13 15.15 9.63
N LEU A 35 -13.33 16.18 9.34
CA LEU A 35 -11.87 16.12 9.51
C LEU A 35 -11.42 15.80 10.94
N PRO A 36 -12.01 16.37 12.01
CA PRO A 36 -11.65 15.99 13.38
C PRO A 36 -11.81 14.48 13.62
N ARG A 37 -12.89 13.88 13.12
CA ARG A 37 -13.14 12.44 13.25
C ARG A 37 -12.08 11.60 12.51
N VAL A 38 -11.62 12.08 11.36
CA VAL A 38 -10.52 11.44 10.61
C VAL A 38 -9.23 11.49 11.41
N ILE A 39 -8.89 12.65 11.99
CA ILE A 39 -7.71 12.82 12.83
C ILE A 39 -7.77 11.91 14.06
N ASP A 40 -8.89 11.88 14.78
CA ASP A 40 -9.08 11.01 15.93
C ASP A 40 -8.91 9.52 15.57
N ALA A 41 -9.42 9.10 14.40
CA ALA A 41 -9.28 7.73 13.92
C ALA A 41 -7.82 7.38 13.57
N LEU A 42 -7.09 8.30 12.94
CA LEU A 42 -5.68 8.10 12.61
C LEU A 42 -4.79 8.11 13.86
N ASP A 43 -5.03 9.03 14.81
CA ASP A 43 -4.35 9.05 16.10
C ASP A 43 -4.58 7.74 16.87
N HIS A 44 -5.83 7.28 16.89
CA HIS A 44 -6.14 5.99 17.51
C HIS A 44 -5.40 4.84 16.84
N ALA A 45 -5.25 4.85 15.50
CA ALA A 45 -4.46 3.83 14.80
C ALA A 45 -3.00 3.82 15.27
N LEU A 46 -2.38 5.00 15.40
CA LEU A 46 -1.02 5.13 15.92
C LEU A 46 -0.90 4.59 17.34
N ASP A 47 -1.83 4.96 18.23
CA ASP A 47 -1.87 4.48 19.62
C ASP A 47 -2.01 2.96 19.72
N GLN A 48 -2.72 2.36 18.79
CA GLN A 48 -2.89 0.90 18.72
C GLN A 48 -1.72 0.16 18.05
N GLY A 49 -0.65 0.87 17.71
CA GLY A 49 0.57 0.28 17.16
C GLY A 49 0.66 0.30 15.63
N PHE A 50 -0.26 0.96 14.93
CA PHE A 50 -0.08 1.29 13.51
C PHE A 50 0.89 2.47 13.37
N ALA A 51 2.12 2.27 13.83
CA ALA A 51 3.13 3.32 13.97
C ALA A 51 4.46 2.91 13.36
N TYR A 52 5.29 3.90 13.04
CA TYR A 52 6.64 3.66 12.54
C TYR A 52 7.47 2.87 13.56
N GLY A 53 8.12 1.81 13.09
CA GLY A 53 9.01 0.98 13.91
C GLY A 53 8.30 -0.06 14.79
N SER A 54 6.98 -0.17 14.73
CA SER A 54 6.22 -1.20 15.43
C SER A 54 6.34 -2.57 14.77
N GLY A 55 5.92 -3.63 15.45
CA GLY A 55 5.89 -4.99 14.89
C GLY A 55 4.80 -5.10 13.80
N GLN A 56 5.19 -5.40 12.56
CA GLN A 56 4.28 -5.48 11.42
C GLN A 56 3.62 -6.85 11.22
N GLY A 57 4.13 -7.90 11.85
CA GLY A 57 3.62 -9.26 11.65
C GLY A 57 3.60 -9.68 10.17
N THR A 58 2.47 -10.16 9.69
CA THR A 58 2.28 -10.66 8.31
C THR A 58 1.61 -9.60 7.44
N ASN A 59 2.39 -8.82 6.72
CA ASN A 59 1.90 -7.66 5.96
C ASN A 59 0.89 -7.99 4.86
N HIS A 60 0.99 -9.16 4.21
CA HIS A 60 0.11 -9.48 3.09
C HIS A 60 -1.36 -9.62 3.51
N HIS A 61 -1.64 -10.22 4.67
CA HIS A 61 -3.00 -10.27 5.19
C HIS A 61 -3.51 -8.90 5.64
N TYR A 62 -2.64 -8.11 6.23
CA TYR A 62 -2.93 -6.76 6.64
C TYR A 62 -3.35 -5.87 5.46
N GLY A 63 -2.72 -6.00 4.30
CA GLY A 63 -3.00 -5.19 3.11
C GLY A 63 -4.47 -5.18 2.71
N TYR A 64 -5.21 -6.29 2.86
CA TYR A 64 -6.66 -6.35 2.59
C TYR A 64 -7.49 -5.43 3.50
N GLN A 65 -6.95 -5.04 4.65
CA GLN A 65 -7.67 -4.27 5.66
C GLN A 65 -7.38 -2.76 5.59
N VAL A 66 -6.38 -2.32 4.81
CA VAL A 66 -5.90 -0.92 4.86
C VAL A 66 -5.76 -0.22 3.52
N ARG A 67 -5.96 -0.91 2.41
CA ARG A 67 -5.73 -0.33 1.07
C ARG A 67 -6.49 0.98 0.82
N ASP A 68 -7.71 1.11 1.35
CA ASP A 68 -8.52 2.31 1.18
C ASP A 68 -8.19 3.39 2.23
N LEU A 69 -7.54 3.05 3.34
CA LEU A 69 -6.97 4.00 4.28
C LEU A 69 -5.96 4.93 3.58
N TYR A 70 -5.06 4.34 2.79
CA TYR A 70 -4.08 5.09 2.01
C TYR A 70 -4.73 6.07 1.03
N LYS A 71 -5.77 5.62 0.31
CA LYS A 71 -6.55 6.47 -0.58
C LYS A 71 -7.23 7.62 0.17
N GLY A 72 -7.83 7.32 1.32
CA GLY A 72 -8.47 8.33 2.17
C GLY A 72 -7.50 9.41 2.64
N VAL A 73 -6.33 9.02 3.13
CA VAL A 73 -5.28 9.98 3.53
C VAL A 73 -4.78 10.77 2.34
N TRP A 74 -4.60 10.16 1.17
CA TRP A 74 -4.21 10.86 -0.05
C TRP A 74 -5.22 11.93 -0.46
N ILE A 75 -6.50 11.63 -0.44
CA ILE A 75 -7.57 12.57 -0.77
C ILE A 75 -7.55 13.75 0.21
N LEU A 76 -7.42 13.48 1.50
CA LEU A 76 -7.47 14.48 2.57
C LEU A 76 -6.12 15.14 2.90
N ARG A 77 -5.03 14.79 2.21
CA ARG A 77 -3.66 15.18 2.58
C ARG A 77 -3.46 16.66 2.83
N HIS A 78 -4.09 17.51 2.05
CA HIS A 78 -3.97 18.97 2.20
C HIS A 78 -4.70 19.48 3.45
N GLU A 79 -5.83 18.90 3.78
CA GLU A 79 -6.59 19.26 4.99
C GLU A 79 -5.88 18.71 6.25
N ILE A 80 -5.37 17.48 6.18
CA ILE A 80 -4.58 16.89 7.27
C ILE A 80 -3.29 17.70 7.51
N ALA A 81 -2.62 18.15 6.44
CA ALA A 81 -1.40 18.97 6.56
C ALA A 81 -1.63 20.26 7.37
N LYS A 82 -2.80 20.88 7.26
CA LYS A 82 -3.16 22.09 8.04
C LYS A 82 -3.18 21.83 9.56
N THR A 83 -3.34 20.58 9.99
CA THR A 83 -3.32 20.20 11.40
C THR A 83 -1.91 19.96 11.94
N GLY A 84 -0.89 19.94 11.09
CA GLY A 84 0.50 19.63 11.45
C GLY A 84 0.79 18.14 11.68
N LYS A 85 -0.17 17.23 11.46
CA LYS A 85 -0.02 15.79 11.76
C LYS A 85 0.34 14.92 10.55
N LEU A 86 0.31 15.46 9.34
CA LEU A 86 0.50 14.67 8.12
C LEU A 86 1.82 13.89 8.13
N ASP A 87 2.92 14.51 8.55
CA ASP A 87 4.25 13.88 8.52
C ASP A 87 4.32 12.64 9.42
N GLU A 88 3.63 12.65 10.55
CA GLU A 88 3.57 11.49 11.46
C GLU A 88 2.79 10.34 10.81
N TYR A 89 1.64 10.63 10.22
CA TYR A 89 0.86 9.63 9.50
C TYR A 89 1.61 9.08 8.29
N VAL A 90 2.30 9.94 7.53
CA VAL A 90 3.11 9.52 6.38
C VAL A 90 4.22 8.55 6.79
N LYS A 91 4.90 8.79 7.92
CA LYS A 91 5.91 7.86 8.45
C LYS A 91 5.33 6.48 8.76
N ALA A 92 4.17 6.43 9.41
CA ALA A 92 3.48 5.18 9.71
C ALA A 92 3.03 4.47 8.43
N LEU A 93 2.38 5.20 7.50
CA LEU A 93 1.92 4.67 6.22
C LEU A 93 3.06 4.11 5.38
N ALA A 94 4.16 4.86 5.22
CA ALA A 94 5.33 4.41 4.47
C ALA A 94 5.96 3.14 5.08
N TYR A 95 6.02 3.07 6.39
CA TYR A 95 6.53 1.91 7.11
C TYR A 95 5.62 0.69 6.91
N TRP A 96 4.32 0.84 7.14
CA TRP A 96 3.35 -0.25 7.05
C TRP A 96 3.03 -0.68 5.62
N SER A 97 3.21 0.17 4.61
CA SER A 97 3.13 -0.26 3.20
C SER A 97 4.31 -1.15 2.77
N GLY A 98 5.39 -1.17 3.54
CA GLY A 98 6.63 -1.80 3.14
C GLY A 98 7.35 -1.03 2.00
N LEU A 99 7.17 0.28 1.89
CA LEU A 99 7.83 1.10 0.85
C LEU A 99 9.36 0.97 0.89
N GLN A 100 9.95 0.76 2.08
CA GLN A 100 11.38 0.56 2.25
C GLN A 100 11.94 -0.67 1.51
N GLU A 101 11.09 -1.69 1.25
CA GLU A 101 11.50 -2.89 0.50
C GLU A 101 11.93 -2.52 -0.94
N ALA A 102 11.29 -1.51 -1.53
CA ALA A 102 11.61 -1.05 -2.87
C ALA A 102 12.98 -0.36 -2.99
N ARG A 103 13.69 -0.09 -1.89
CA ARG A 103 15.05 0.46 -1.90
C ARG A 103 16.13 -0.59 -2.22
N MET A 104 15.75 -1.86 -2.18
CA MET A 104 16.62 -2.98 -2.52
C MET A 104 16.09 -3.66 -3.78
N PRO A 105 16.96 -4.28 -4.59
CA PRO A 105 16.50 -5.13 -5.69
C PRO A 105 15.48 -6.15 -5.17
N TYR A 106 14.47 -6.45 -5.98
CA TYR A 106 13.52 -7.50 -5.63
C TYR A 106 14.24 -8.84 -5.53
N GLU A 107 14.08 -9.50 -4.40
CA GLU A 107 14.58 -10.86 -4.19
C GLU A 107 13.41 -11.84 -4.20
N GLN A 108 13.47 -12.81 -5.09
CA GLN A 108 12.45 -13.82 -5.30
C GLN A 108 12.54 -14.95 -4.27
N THR A 109 12.50 -14.63 -2.99
CA THR A 109 12.70 -15.59 -1.91
C THR A 109 11.42 -16.13 -1.29
N ARG A 110 10.24 -15.55 -1.64
CA ARG A 110 9.00 -15.84 -0.90
C ARG A 110 7.83 -16.07 -1.83
N ASP A 111 6.92 -16.90 -1.35
CA ASP A 111 5.52 -16.91 -1.75
C ASP A 111 4.86 -15.60 -1.27
N GLY A 112 3.80 -15.15 -1.91
CA GLY A 112 3.04 -13.98 -1.47
C GLY A 112 3.21 -12.71 -2.31
N ILE A 113 4.00 -12.72 -3.38
CA ILE A 113 4.15 -11.53 -4.25
C ILE A 113 2.82 -11.10 -4.88
N LEU A 114 1.93 -12.02 -5.20
CA LEU A 114 0.60 -11.69 -5.73
C LEU A 114 -0.24 -10.91 -4.71
N ASP A 115 -0.19 -11.28 -3.43
CA ASP A 115 -0.83 -10.54 -2.36
C ASP A 115 -0.21 -9.15 -2.19
N ALA A 116 1.11 -9.06 -2.26
CA ALA A 116 1.82 -7.78 -2.15
C ALA A 116 1.43 -6.82 -3.30
N TRP A 117 1.33 -7.30 -4.54
CA TRP A 117 0.83 -6.49 -5.65
C TRP A 117 -0.63 -6.09 -5.43
N HIS A 118 -1.49 -7.05 -5.10
CA HIS A 118 -2.92 -6.80 -4.96
C HIS A 118 -3.25 -5.81 -3.83
N THR A 119 -2.58 -5.92 -2.68
CA THR A 119 -3.02 -5.26 -1.46
C THR A 119 -2.16 -4.07 -1.06
N LEU A 120 -0.86 -4.09 -1.33
CA LEU A 120 0.08 -3.11 -0.84
C LEU A 120 0.77 -2.28 -1.92
N HIS A 121 0.67 -2.65 -3.20
CA HIS A 121 1.36 -1.90 -4.25
C HIS A 121 0.86 -0.45 -4.35
N ASN A 122 -0.45 -0.24 -4.42
CA ASN A 122 -1.02 1.11 -4.39
C ASN A 122 -0.71 1.87 -3.09
N ALA A 123 -0.62 1.15 -1.97
CA ALA A 123 -0.19 1.72 -0.69
C ALA A 123 1.26 2.22 -0.76
N LYS A 124 2.18 1.47 -1.39
CA LYS A 124 3.56 1.90 -1.64
C LYS A 124 3.60 3.16 -2.53
N VAL A 125 2.83 3.16 -3.64
CA VAL A 125 2.73 4.35 -4.53
C VAL A 125 2.26 5.58 -3.77
N ILE A 126 1.14 5.48 -3.06
CA ILE A 126 0.59 6.59 -2.28
C ILE A 126 1.58 7.06 -1.21
N SER A 127 2.22 6.12 -0.51
CA SER A 127 3.24 6.45 0.50
C SER A 127 4.43 7.19 -0.09
N ALA A 128 4.91 6.77 -1.27
CA ALA A 128 5.98 7.45 -1.99
C ALA A 128 5.58 8.88 -2.36
N MET A 129 4.36 9.05 -2.87
CA MET A 129 3.82 10.36 -3.27
C MET A 129 3.50 11.30 -2.10
N LEU A 130 3.31 10.77 -0.90
CA LEU A 130 3.08 11.55 0.33
C LEU A 130 4.38 12.02 1.00
N LEU A 131 5.55 11.56 0.57
CA LEU A 131 6.83 12.01 1.14
C LEU A 131 6.97 13.53 0.99
N PRO A 132 7.56 14.23 1.99
CA PRO A 132 7.51 15.68 2.07
C PRO A 132 8.34 16.39 0.99
N ASP A 133 9.38 15.75 0.48
CA ASP A 133 10.37 16.34 -0.41
C ASP A 133 10.27 15.76 -1.84
N ASP A 134 10.34 16.62 -2.86
CA ASP A 134 10.20 16.20 -4.27
C ASP A 134 11.30 15.21 -4.70
N ALA A 135 12.54 15.40 -4.24
CA ALA A 135 13.61 14.48 -4.56
C ALA A 135 13.40 13.12 -3.91
N GLN A 136 12.88 13.10 -2.68
CA GLN A 136 12.50 11.86 -1.99
C GLN A 136 11.35 11.16 -2.71
N ARG A 137 10.31 11.90 -3.14
CA ARG A 137 9.20 11.34 -3.94
C ARG A 137 9.70 10.72 -5.22
N TYR A 138 10.52 11.47 -5.98
CA TYR A 138 11.10 10.97 -7.22
C TYR A 138 11.93 9.70 -7.00
N ALA A 139 12.85 9.73 -6.04
CA ALA A 139 13.70 8.59 -5.73
C ALA A 139 12.89 7.36 -5.28
N ALA A 140 11.85 7.56 -4.45
CA ALA A 140 11.00 6.47 -3.98
C ALA A 140 10.17 5.88 -5.13
N MET A 141 9.60 6.70 -6.00
CA MET A 141 8.84 6.24 -7.16
C MET A 141 9.73 5.52 -8.18
N LYS A 142 10.96 6.02 -8.41
CA LYS A 142 11.92 5.36 -9.30
C LYS A 142 12.31 3.98 -8.76
N ALA A 143 12.68 3.91 -7.49
CA ALA A 143 13.00 2.66 -6.83
C ALA A 143 11.81 1.67 -6.83
N LEU A 144 10.58 2.16 -6.64
CA LEU A 144 9.37 1.33 -6.71
C LEU A 144 9.14 0.79 -8.11
N GLY A 145 9.37 1.57 -9.17
CA GLY A 145 9.29 1.11 -10.56
C GLY A 145 10.29 -0.02 -10.83
N GLU A 146 11.54 0.17 -10.44
CA GLU A 146 12.61 -0.84 -10.57
C GLU A 146 12.31 -2.12 -9.77
N TRP A 147 11.84 -1.96 -8.53
CA TRP A 147 11.42 -3.09 -7.69
C TRP A 147 10.24 -3.84 -8.30
N THR A 148 9.26 -3.12 -8.83
CA THR A 148 8.08 -3.71 -9.48
C THR A 148 8.48 -4.47 -10.73
N SER A 149 9.32 -3.89 -11.59
CA SER A 149 9.87 -4.54 -12.78
C SER A 149 10.60 -5.84 -12.41
N GLY A 150 11.50 -5.79 -11.43
CA GLY A 150 12.20 -6.99 -10.93
C GLY A 150 11.24 -8.06 -10.40
N SER A 151 10.17 -7.65 -9.73
CA SER A 151 9.19 -8.57 -9.15
C SER A 151 8.32 -9.30 -10.19
N LEU A 152 8.26 -8.79 -11.42
CA LEU A 152 7.56 -9.40 -12.55
C LEU A 152 8.39 -10.47 -13.28
N SER A 153 9.61 -10.70 -12.88
CA SER A 153 10.45 -11.75 -13.44
C SER A 153 9.81 -13.14 -13.28
N TYR A 154 10.00 -14.00 -14.28
CA TYR A 154 9.50 -15.36 -14.21
C TYR A 154 10.10 -16.14 -13.05
N THR A 155 9.26 -16.95 -12.40
CA THR A 155 9.65 -17.74 -11.24
C THR A 155 9.72 -19.24 -11.58
N ASP A 156 10.65 -19.96 -10.96
CA ASP A 156 10.81 -21.39 -11.15
C ASP A 156 9.96 -22.23 -10.19
N GLY A 157 9.69 -23.44 -10.60
CA GLY A 157 9.04 -24.47 -9.77
C GLY A 157 7.72 -24.00 -9.17
N THR A 158 7.57 -24.14 -7.85
CA THR A 158 6.37 -23.78 -7.09
C THR A 158 6.44 -22.41 -6.41
N LEU A 159 7.49 -21.62 -6.67
CA LEU A 159 7.61 -20.26 -6.14
C LEU A 159 6.45 -19.38 -6.61
N GLY A 160 5.99 -18.48 -5.77
CA GLY A 160 4.96 -17.50 -6.11
C GLY A 160 5.44 -16.54 -7.21
N GLY A 161 4.52 -16.04 -8.03
CA GLY A 161 4.82 -15.13 -9.12
C GLY A 161 4.35 -15.63 -10.49
N ILE A 162 4.87 -15.05 -11.56
CA ILE A 162 4.50 -15.36 -12.95
C ILE A 162 5.38 -16.49 -13.49
N LYS A 163 4.78 -17.41 -14.21
CA LYS A 163 5.47 -18.52 -14.89
C LYS A 163 5.70 -18.21 -16.38
N VAL A 164 6.65 -18.90 -16.99
CA VAL A 164 6.98 -18.72 -18.42
C VAL A 164 5.80 -19.00 -19.37
N ASP A 165 4.82 -19.76 -18.94
CA ASP A 165 3.58 -20.03 -19.69
C ASP A 165 2.46 -18.99 -19.43
N GLY A 166 2.77 -17.94 -18.66
CA GLY A 166 1.82 -16.88 -18.31
C GLY A 166 0.89 -17.22 -17.14
N THR A 167 1.01 -18.41 -16.55
CA THR A 167 0.26 -18.74 -15.32
C THR A 167 0.88 -18.03 -14.12
N SER A 168 0.12 -17.90 -13.06
CA SER A 168 0.60 -17.34 -11.81
C SER A 168 0.42 -18.31 -10.65
N PHE A 169 1.42 -18.34 -9.79
CA PHE A 169 1.50 -19.23 -8.66
C PHE A 169 1.48 -18.44 -7.34
N HIS A 170 0.73 -19.00 -6.39
CA HIS A 170 0.65 -18.54 -5.01
C HIS A 170 0.35 -19.75 -4.13
N HIS A 171 0.87 -19.80 -2.91
CA HIS A 171 0.74 -20.97 -2.01
C HIS A 171 1.20 -22.29 -2.66
N GLY A 172 2.27 -22.24 -3.44
CA GLY A 172 2.86 -23.42 -4.05
C GLY A 172 2.11 -24.02 -5.25
N GLY A 173 1.09 -23.34 -5.76
CA GLY A 173 0.29 -23.83 -6.88
C GLY A 173 -0.27 -22.74 -7.79
N HIS A 174 -0.94 -23.14 -8.85
CA HIS A 174 -1.65 -22.23 -9.75
C HIS A 174 -2.85 -21.60 -9.03
N TYR A 175 -2.87 -20.26 -9.00
CA TYR A 175 -3.83 -19.50 -8.19
C TYR A 175 -4.43 -18.31 -8.92
N PRO A 176 -5.29 -18.54 -9.94
CA PRO A 176 -5.79 -17.47 -10.84
C PRO A 176 -6.64 -16.43 -10.11
N GLY A 177 -7.33 -16.80 -9.02
CA GLY A 177 -8.18 -15.86 -8.28
C GLY A 177 -7.42 -14.68 -7.67
N TYR A 178 -6.20 -14.90 -7.18
CA TYR A 178 -5.36 -13.81 -6.66
C TYR A 178 -4.72 -12.99 -7.78
N SER A 179 -4.41 -13.64 -8.90
CA SER A 179 -3.76 -13.01 -10.05
C SER A 179 -4.59 -11.88 -10.64
N VAL A 180 -5.90 -12.08 -10.76
CA VAL A 180 -6.81 -11.06 -11.33
C VAL A 180 -6.71 -9.74 -10.58
N GLY A 181 -6.78 -9.79 -9.24
CA GLY A 181 -6.64 -8.59 -8.41
C GLY A 181 -5.24 -7.96 -8.49
N ALA A 182 -4.20 -8.81 -8.46
CA ALA A 182 -2.82 -8.37 -8.55
C ALA A 182 -2.52 -7.68 -9.89
N PHE A 183 -2.90 -8.29 -11.00
CA PHE A 183 -2.67 -7.72 -12.33
C PHE A 183 -3.52 -6.48 -12.61
N ALA A 184 -4.73 -6.37 -12.04
CA ALA A 184 -5.50 -5.14 -12.12
C ALA A 184 -4.75 -3.95 -11.48
N VAL A 185 -4.19 -4.14 -10.28
CA VAL A 185 -3.40 -3.11 -9.60
C VAL A 185 -2.13 -2.75 -10.37
N LEU A 186 -1.44 -3.75 -10.93
CA LEU A 186 -0.26 -3.50 -11.77
C LEU A 186 -0.63 -2.80 -13.08
N GLY A 187 -1.77 -3.14 -13.67
CA GLY A 187 -2.31 -2.45 -14.84
C GLY A 187 -2.60 -0.97 -14.57
N ASP A 188 -3.19 -0.66 -13.41
CA ASP A 188 -3.38 0.72 -12.95
C ASP A 188 -2.03 1.44 -12.80
N TYR A 189 -1.03 0.79 -12.19
CA TYR A 189 0.31 1.35 -12.07
C TYR A 189 0.93 1.66 -13.43
N CYS A 190 0.89 0.72 -14.38
CA CYS A 190 1.39 0.93 -15.75
C CYS A 190 0.67 2.10 -16.42
N TRP A 191 -0.64 2.22 -16.20
CA TRP A 191 -1.42 3.30 -16.78
C TRP A 191 -1.07 4.67 -16.19
N PHE A 192 -0.87 4.76 -14.87
CA PHE A 192 -0.45 6.00 -14.20
C PHE A 192 0.97 6.42 -14.52
N THR A 193 1.87 5.46 -14.75
CA THR A 193 3.30 5.73 -14.93
C THR A 193 3.72 5.79 -16.40
N LYS A 194 2.82 5.45 -17.34
CA LYS A 194 3.13 5.59 -18.77
C LYS A 194 3.56 7.03 -19.06
N ASP A 195 4.50 7.21 -19.93
CA ASP A 195 5.04 8.52 -20.30
C ASP A 195 5.78 9.26 -19.14
N THR A 196 6.18 8.54 -18.09
CA THR A 196 6.98 9.05 -16.97
C THR A 196 8.28 8.26 -16.80
N ASP A 197 9.18 8.77 -15.96
CA ASP A 197 10.42 8.07 -15.59
C ASP A 197 10.20 6.85 -14.68
N PHE A 198 8.95 6.55 -14.33
CA PHE A 198 8.56 5.50 -13.37
C PHE A 198 7.92 4.29 -14.05
N VAL A 199 7.91 4.27 -15.38
CA VAL A 199 7.39 3.15 -16.18
C VAL A 199 8.13 1.86 -15.83
N ILE A 200 7.41 0.73 -15.90
CA ILE A 200 7.98 -0.62 -15.80
C ILE A 200 8.51 -1.02 -17.17
N ASP A 201 9.74 -1.48 -17.21
CA ASP A 201 10.41 -2.01 -18.42
C ASP A 201 10.13 -3.52 -18.56
#